data_1ff39b8d137472936f6e6b468641bab9
#
_entry.id   1ff39b8d137472936f6e6b468641bab9
#
_cell.length_a   1.000
_cell.length_b   1.000
_cell.length_c   1.000
_cell.angle_alpha   90.00
_cell.angle_beta   90.00
_cell.angle_gamma   90.00
#
_symmetry.space_group_name_H-M   'P 1'
#
loop_
_entity.id
_entity.type
_entity.pdbx_description
1 polymer ?
#
loop_
_entity_poly.entity_id
_entity_poly.type
_entity_poly.pdbx_seq_one_letter_code
_entity_poly.pdbx_strand_id
1 'polypeptide(L)'
;MRGLLIDRTTALELHPQVALRPERFGALAYHYGNRRLVFLRHPDVVAVVQALASSPSVEEALRACGVDERRWPSFLTALDGLESSEIVRARAVA
;
A
#
# COMPACT_ATOMS: atom_id res chain seq x y z
N MET A 1 -9.19 -19.65 -0.51
CA MET A 1 -8.96 -18.80 0.66
C MET A 1 -7.61 -18.13 0.56
N ARG A 2 -7.58 -16.87 0.79
CA ARG A 2 -6.31 -16.20 0.89
C ARG A 2 -5.62 -16.69 2.14
N GLY A 3 -4.50 -17.31 1.96
CA GLY A 3 -3.85 -17.90 3.09
C GLY A 3 -2.96 -16.96 3.84
N LEU A 4 -2.70 -15.79 3.30
CA LEU A 4 -1.69 -14.95 3.86
C LEU A 4 -2.17 -13.53 4.01
N LEU A 5 -2.09 -13.02 5.21
CA LEU A 5 -2.34 -11.62 5.47
C LEU A 5 -1.01 -10.88 5.46
N ILE A 6 -1.07 -9.64 5.06
CA ILE A 6 0.07 -8.77 5.11
C ILE A 6 0.38 -8.46 6.56
N ASP A 7 1.64 -8.60 6.93
CA ASP A 7 2.08 -8.18 8.25
C ASP A 7 3.19 -7.13 8.10
N ARG A 8 3.66 -6.63 9.22
CA ARG A 8 4.59 -5.51 9.23
C ARG A 8 5.96 -5.85 8.65
N THR A 9 6.29 -7.11 8.53
CA THR A 9 7.58 -7.52 7.96
C THR A 9 7.52 -7.77 6.47
N THR A 10 6.33 -7.73 5.88
CA THR A 10 6.15 -8.00 4.45
C THR A 10 6.78 -6.88 3.63
N ALA A 11 7.49 -7.25 2.57
CA ALA A 11 8.00 -6.30 1.60
C ALA A 11 6.97 -6.14 0.49
N LEU A 12 6.43 -4.95 0.34
CA LEU A 12 5.40 -4.66 -0.65
C LEU A 12 5.91 -3.62 -1.64
N GLU A 13 5.22 -3.53 -2.74
CA GLU A 13 5.44 -2.46 -3.71
C GLU A 13 4.12 -2.10 -4.37
N LEU A 14 4.04 -0.88 -4.89
CA LEU A 14 2.93 -0.50 -5.74
C LEU A 14 3.02 -1.34 -7.00
N HIS A 15 1.90 -1.91 -7.45
CA HIS A 15 1.90 -2.73 -8.65
C HIS A 15 2.40 -1.87 -9.82
N PRO A 16 3.29 -2.38 -10.68
CA PRO A 16 3.87 -1.56 -11.76
C PRO A 16 2.86 -1.05 -12.78
N GLN A 17 1.68 -1.65 -12.84
CA GLN A 17 0.63 -1.18 -13.73
C GLN A 17 -0.34 -0.23 -13.05
N VAL A 18 0.01 0.28 -11.87
CA VAL A 18 -0.84 1.22 -11.13
C VAL A 18 -0.26 2.61 -11.23
N ALA A 19 -1.12 3.56 -11.58
CA ALA A 19 -0.80 4.98 -11.53
C ALA A 19 -1.55 5.61 -10.37
N LEU A 20 -0.87 6.46 -9.61
CA LEU A 20 -1.49 7.24 -8.55
C LEU A 20 -1.72 8.66 -9.04
N ARG A 21 -2.92 9.14 -8.85
CA ARG A 21 -3.28 10.50 -9.19
C ARG A 21 -3.63 11.25 -7.92
N PRO A 22 -2.89 12.31 -7.56
CA PRO A 22 -3.19 13.08 -6.35
C PRO A 22 -4.56 13.73 -6.43
N GLU A 23 -5.26 13.72 -5.30
CA GLU A 23 -6.56 14.36 -5.16
C GLU A 23 -6.62 15.02 -3.79
N ARG A 24 -7.62 15.87 -3.56
CA ARG A 24 -7.74 16.54 -2.26
C ARG A 24 -7.87 15.57 -1.11
N PHE A 25 -8.58 14.47 -1.34
CA PHE A 25 -8.85 13.48 -0.29
C PHE A 25 -7.69 12.49 -0.11
N GLY A 26 -6.71 12.49 -1.03
CA GLY A 26 -5.63 11.54 -1.02
C GLY A 26 -5.17 11.23 -2.43
N ALA A 27 -5.65 10.15 -3.02
CA ALA A 27 -5.28 9.79 -4.39
C ALA A 27 -6.27 8.82 -4.99
N LEU A 28 -6.29 8.79 -6.32
CA LEU A 28 -6.92 7.72 -7.08
C LEU A 28 -5.83 6.78 -7.55
N ALA A 29 -6.03 5.49 -7.32
CA ALA A 29 -5.12 4.46 -7.82
C ALA A 29 -5.81 3.75 -8.97
N TYR A 30 -5.22 3.80 -10.15
CA TYR A 30 -5.77 3.15 -11.32
C TYR A 30 -4.84 2.05 -11.80
N HIS A 31 -5.39 0.83 -11.92
CA HIS A 31 -4.64 -0.33 -12.36
C HIS A 31 -4.94 -0.57 -13.84
N TYR A 32 -3.95 -0.36 -14.69
CA TYR A 32 -4.13 -0.52 -16.13
C TYR A 32 -4.42 -1.94 -16.55
N GLY A 33 -3.88 -2.91 -15.82
CA GLY A 33 -4.02 -4.32 -16.17
C GLY A 33 -5.42 -4.84 -15.93
N ASN A 34 -5.99 -4.60 -14.75
CA ASN A 34 -7.33 -5.12 -14.42
C ASN A 34 -8.40 -4.05 -14.46
N ARG A 35 -8.02 -2.81 -14.77
CA ARG A 35 -8.91 -1.66 -14.91
C ARG A 35 -9.64 -1.27 -13.62
N ARG A 36 -9.12 -1.67 -12.48
CA ARG A 36 -9.70 -1.27 -11.20
C ARG A 36 -9.30 0.16 -10.86
N LEU A 37 -10.24 0.84 -10.22
CA LEU A 37 -10.02 2.19 -9.73
C LEU A 37 -10.32 2.18 -8.24
N VAL A 38 -9.36 2.56 -7.44
CA VAL A 38 -9.50 2.55 -5.99
C VAL A 38 -9.20 3.92 -5.44
N PHE A 39 -10.06 4.41 -4.55
CA PHE A 39 -9.87 5.70 -3.91
C PHE A 39 -9.09 5.49 -2.62
N LEU A 40 -7.95 6.17 -2.53
CA LEU A 40 -7.16 6.20 -1.30
C LEU A 40 -7.53 7.50 -0.59
N ARG A 41 -8.37 7.37 0.43
CA ARG A 41 -9.03 8.55 1.01
C ARG A 41 -8.22 9.24 2.11
N HIS A 42 -7.09 8.67 2.49
CA HIS A 42 -6.27 9.23 3.54
C HIS A 42 -4.89 9.56 3.01
N PRO A 43 -4.46 10.82 3.09
CA PRO A 43 -3.11 11.18 2.62
C PRO A 43 -2.01 10.37 3.30
N ASP A 44 -2.22 9.95 4.55
CA ASP A 44 -1.25 9.11 5.26
C ASP A 44 -1.06 7.77 4.56
N VAL A 45 -2.16 7.18 4.09
CA VAL A 45 -2.08 5.90 3.37
C VAL A 45 -1.35 6.09 2.05
N VAL A 46 -1.62 7.20 1.36
CA VAL A 46 -0.93 7.51 0.10
C VAL A 46 0.57 7.61 0.34
N ALA A 47 0.97 8.30 1.39
CA ALA A 47 2.39 8.45 1.72
C ALA A 47 3.05 7.09 1.97
N VAL A 48 2.38 6.23 2.72
CA VAL A 48 2.90 4.89 3.00
C VAL A 48 3.02 4.07 1.72
N VAL A 49 2.00 4.10 0.88
CA VAL A 49 2.02 3.36 -0.40
C VAL A 49 3.19 3.83 -1.26
N GLN A 50 3.41 5.14 -1.31
CA GLN A 50 4.53 5.68 -2.09
C GLN A 50 5.88 5.30 -1.50
N ALA A 51 5.96 5.11 -0.18
CA ALA A 51 7.22 4.77 0.48
C ALA A 51 7.56 3.29 0.39
N LEU A 52 6.62 2.44 -0.01
CA LEU A 52 6.83 1.00 -0.02
C LEU A 52 8.02 0.59 -0.89
N ALA A 53 8.17 1.22 -2.05
CA ALA A 53 9.20 0.83 -3.01
C ALA A 53 10.61 1.07 -2.48
N SER A 54 10.77 2.06 -1.60
CA SER A 54 12.08 2.41 -1.06
C SER A 54 12.29 1.90 0.36
N SER A 55 11.38 1.05 0.85
CA SER A 55 11.44 0.54 2.22
C SER A 55 11.56 -0.98 2.20
N PRO A 56 12.40 -1.58 3.05
CA PRO A 56 12.59 -3.02 3.04
C PRO A 56 11.36 -3.80 3.55
N SER A 57 10.47 -3.13 4.28
CA SER A 57 9.27 -3.79 4.81
C SER A 57 8.20 -2.75 5.03
N VAL A 58 6.98 -3.22 5.27
CA VAL A 58 5.86 -2.34 5.59
C VAL A 58 6.16 -1.52 6.84
N GLU A 59 6.73 -2.14 7.87
CA GLU A 59 7.00 -1.41 9.10
C GLU A 59 8.00 -0.27 8.87
N GLU A 60 8.99 -0.47 8.00
CA GLU A 60 9.92 0.61 7.71
C GLU A 60 9.24 1.75 6.96
N ALA A 61 8.32 1.43 6.05
CA ALA A 61 7.54 2.44 5.37
C ALA A 61 6.67 3.23 6.36
N LEU A 62 6.05 2.54 7.30
CA LEU A 62 5.24 3.19 8.33
C LEU A 62 6.08 4.11 9.20
N ARG A 63 7.27 3.66 9.59
CA ARG A 63 8.18 4.50 10.38
C ARG A 63 8.66 5.70 9.59
N ALA A 64 9.00 5.51 8.34
CA ALA A 64 9.47 6.60 7.49
C ALA A 64 8.41 7.68 7.32
N CYS A 65 7.15 7.29 7.34
CA CYS A 65 6.03 8.24 7.22
C CYS A 65 5.56 8.79 8.56
N GLY A 66 6.21 8.40 9.66
CA GLY A 66 5.87 8.92 10.97
C GLY A 66 4.56 8.40 11.53
N VAL A 67 4.14 7.21 11.13
CA VAL A 67 2.88 6.64 11.61
C VAL A 67 3.10 6.02 13.00
N ASP A 68 2.28 6.46 13.95
CA ASP A 68 2.31 5.93 15.32
C ASP A 68 1.98 4.44 15.30
N GLU A 69 2.71 3.64 16.08
CA GLU A 69 2.50 2.19 16.11
C GLU A 69 1.08 1.80 16.46
N ARG A 70 0.38 2.61 17.24
CA ARG A 70 -1.01 2.33 17.59
C ARG A 70 -1.92 2.32 16.36
N ARG A 71 -1.50 2.99 15.30
CA ARG A 71 -2.27 3.05 14.05
C ARG A 71 -1.88 1.96 13.06
N TRP A 72 -0.80 1.24 13.32
CA TRP A 72 -0.30 0.25 12.37
C TRP A 72 -1.35 -0.82 12.00
N PRO A 73 -2.13 -1.36 12.95
CA PRO A 73 -3.14 -2.36 12.57
C PRO A 73 -4.11 -1.87 11.50
N SER A 74 -4.56 -0.61 11.59
CA SER A 74 -5.45 -0.07 10.55
C SER A 74 -4.75 0.04 9.21
N PHE A 75 -3.47 0.41 9.21
CA PHE A 75 -2.71 0.50 7.96
C PHE A 75 -2.50 -0.88 7.35
N LEU A 76 -2.22 -1.88 8.18
CA LEU A 76 -2.05 -3.25 7.68
C LEU A 76 -3.34 -3.76 7.07
N THR A 77 -4.47 -3.46 7.69
CA THR A 77 -5.77 -3.82 7.13
C THR A 77 -6.01 -3.12 5.79
N ALA A 78 -5.68 -1.84 5.71
CA ALA A 78 -5.83 -1.09 4.47
C ALA A 78 -4.95 -1.65 3.36
N LEU A 79 -3.69 -1.97 3.70
CA LEU A 79 -2.75 -2.53 2.72
C LEU A 79 -3.20 -3.91 2.26
N ASP A 80 -3.76 -4.71 3.17
CA ASP A 80 -4.29 -6.01 2.79
C ASP A 80 -5.43 -5.88 1.78
N GLY A 81 -6.29 -4.90 1.97
CA GLY A 81 -7.35 -4.62 1.01
C GLY A 81 -6.80 -4.18 -0.35
N LEU A 82 -5.75 -3.36 -0.32
CA LEU A 82 -5.12 -2.92 -1.56
C LEU A 82 -4.43 -4.07 -2.28
N GLU A 83 -3.86 -5.00 -1.54
CA GLU A 83 -3.24 -6.19 -2.13
C GLU A 83 -4.32 -7.06 -2.78
N SER A 84 -5.46 -7.21 -2.15
CA SER A 84 -6.58 -7.96 -2.72
C SER A 84 -7.08 -7.33 -4.01
N SER A 85 -6.99 -6.01 -4.13
CA SER A 85 -7.38 -5.29 -5.35
C SER A 85 -6.24 -5.18 -6.35
N GLU A 86 -5.09 -5.76 -6.04
CA GLU A 86 -3.89 -5.75 -6.87
C GLU A 86 -3.29 -4.35 -7.07
N ILE A 87 -3.61 -3.44 -6.17
CA ILE A 87 -3.01 -2.10 -6.19
C ILE A 87 -1.58 -2.17 -5.65
N VAL A 88 -1.36 -2.98 -4.61
CA VAL A 88 -0.01 -3.29 -4.14
C VAL A 88 0.19 -4.79 -4.22
N ARG A 89 1.44 -5.21 -4.26
CA ARG A 89 1.77 -6.64 -4.33
C ARG A 89 3.03 -6.91 -3.53
N ALA A 90 3.24 -8.17 -3.19
CA ALA A 90 4.49 -8.57 -2.56
C ALA A 90 5.63 -8.34 -3.53
N ARG A 91 6.70 -7.74 -3.03
CA ARG A 91 7.87 -7.46 -3.85
C ARG A 91 8.64 -8.76 -4.06
N ALA A 92 9.06 -8.98 -5.30
CA ALA A 92 9.84 -10.15 -5.62
C ALA A 92 11.18 -10.09 -4.87
N VAL A 93 11.59 -11.23 -4.33
CA VAL A 93 12.88 -11.34 -3.65
C VAL A 93 13.87 -11.88 -4.67
N ALA A 94 14.91 -11.12 -4.90
CA ALA A 94 15.94 -11.51 -5.86
C ALA A 94 16.80 -12.63 -5.27
#